data_904669fc2857e8a2001157223154ba66
#
_entry.id   904669fc2857e8a2001157223154ba66
#
_cell.length_a   1.000
_cell.length_b   1.000
_cell.length_c   1.000
_cell.angle_alpha   90.00
_cell.angle_beta   90.00
_cell.angle_gamma   90.00
#
_symmetry.space_group_name_H-M   'P 1'
#
loop_
_entity.id
_entity.type
_entity.pdbx_description
1 polymer ?
#
loop_
_entity_poly.entity_id
_entity_poly.type
_entity_poly.pdbx_seq_one_letter_code
_entity_poly.pdbx_strand_id
1 'polypeptide(L)'
;EKIRKEIINQYNRGGLVSLSWHPRNPKTGGDAWDVSDHAVVKSILPEGENYEKFQSWLGKVNDFILSLKTSDGTKIPVLFRPWHEHTGSWFWWGQNLCTTDEYKALWRMTADYLNAHGAADQIVYAYSTGTEPRDQASYLERYPGHDLIDVLGFDAYQREDKDFFLKSMDTSLSVIDSIGKANHKIIAITETGYEGVPDSTWWTGTLLPAMEKYPVAYVLVWRNAREKVTHFFGPYPCLLYT
;
A
#
# COMPACT_ATOMS: atom_id res chain seq x y z
N GLU A 1 19.38 3.37 7.18
CA GLU A 1 20.18 4.43 6.50
C GLU A 1 20.05 4.37 4.97
N LYS A 2 20.22 3.20 4.33
CA LYS A 2 20.11 3.04 2.86
C LYS A 2 18.75 3.54 2.33
N ILE A 3 17.63 3.08 2.90
CA ILE A 3 16.28 3.46 2.49
C ILE A 3 16.11 5.00 2.55
N ARG A 4 16.53 5.63 3.66
CA ARG A 4 16.49 7.08 3.82
C ARG A 4 17.22 7.81 2.71
N LYS A 5 18.44 7.37 2.39
CA LYS A 5 19.24 7.97 1.32
C LYS A 5 18.54 7.88 -0.03
N GLU A 6 17.95 6.75 -0.36
CA GLU A 6 17.22 6.57 -1.62
C GLU A 6 15.95 7.43 -1.68
N ILE A 7 15.22 7.58 -0.56
CA ILE A 7 14.07 8.50 -0.49
C ILE A 7 14.50 9.94 -0.76
N ILE A 8 15.58 10.41 -0.13
CA ILE A 8 16.11 11.76 -0.34
C ILE A 8 16.55 11.94 -1.80
N ASN A 9 17.27 10.96 -2.36
CA ASN A 9 17.70 10.99 -3.75
C ASN A 9 16.50 11.07 -4.71
N GLN A 10 15.47 10.30 -4.46
CA GLN A 10 14.27 10.28 -5.29
C GLN A 10 13.50 11.61 -5.20
N TYR A 11 13.33 12.14 -4.00
CA TYR A 11 12.71 13.45 -3.78
C TYR A 11 13.49 14.58 -4.51
N ASN A 12 14.81 14.59 -4.42
CA ASN A 12 15.66 15.59 -5.09
C ASN A 12 15.57 15.52 -6.62
N ARG A 13 15.09 14.39 -7.18
CA ARG A 13 14.80 14.24 -8.62
C ARG A 13 13.35 14.63 -8.98
N GLY A 14 12.56 15.12 -8.02
CA GLY A 14 11.16 15.48 -8.20
C GLY A 14 10.19 14.28 -8.07
N GLY A 15 10.66 13.14 -7.55
CA GLY A 15 9.83 11.95 -7.38
C GLY A 15 9.09 11.90 -6.04
N LEU A 16 7.95 11.23 -6.03
CA LEU A 16 7.21 10.85 -4.84
C LEU A 16 7.61 9.44 -4.42
N VAL A 17 7.64 9.18 -3.12
CA VAL A 17 7.98 7.86 -2.58
C VAL A 17 6.78 7.28 -1.84
N SER A 18 6.40 6.06 -2.21
CA SER A 18 5.42 5.25 -1.49
C SER A 18 6.14 4.32 -0.52
N LEU A 19 5.66 4.27 0.71
CA LEU A 19 6.14 3.38 1.77
C LEU A 19 5.01 2.42 2.15
N SER A 20 5.10 1.17 1.74
CA SER A 20 4.28 0.10 2.32
C SER A 20 4.98 -0.46 3.57
N TRP A 21 4.19 -0.81 4.57
CA TRP A 21 4.72 -1.37 5.81
C TRP A 21 4.28 -2.81 6.00
N HIS A 22 5.25 -3.71 6.09
CA HIS A 22 5.06 -5.14 6.38
C HIS A 22 5.62 -5.46 7.78
N PRO A 23 4.94 -5.03 8.86
CA PRO A 23 5.44 -5.28 10.21
C PRO A 23 5.41 -6.76 10.55
N ARG A 24 6.40 -7.19 11.33
CA ARG A 24 6.38 -8.52 11.94
C ARG A 24 5.08 -8.72 12.74
N ASN A 25 4.68 -9.97 12.94
CA ASN A 25 3.55 -10.27 13.81
C ASN A 25 3.92 -9.89 15.26
N PRO A 26 3.23 -8.92 15.89
CA PRO A 26 3.60 -8.43 17.22
C PRO A 26 3.32 -9.43 18.33
N LYS A 27 2.41 -10.37 18.10
CA LYS A 27 2.01 -11.37 19.08
C LYS A 27 2.90 -12.61 19.03
N THR A 28 3.13 -13.16 17.84
CA THR A 28 3.89 -14.40 17.67
C THR A 28 5.40 -14.15 17.48
N GLY A 29 5.78 -12.98 16.98
CA GLY A 29 7.16 -12.65 16.57
C GLY A 29 7.52 -13.14 15.16
N GLY A 30 6.59 -13.76 14.44
CA GLY A 30 6.73 -14.15 13.04
C GLY A 30 6.82 -12.94 12.09
N ASP A 31 6.74 -13.18 10.80
CA ASP A 31 6.72 -12.11 9.78
C ASP A 31 5.29 -11.59 9.54
N ALA A 32 5.09 -10.80 8.48
CA ALA A 32 3.79 -10.24 8.12
C ALA A 32 2.80 -11.32 7.63
N TRP A 33 3.32 -12.42 7.11
CA TRP A 33 2.54 -13.57 6.61
C TRP A 33 2.26 -14.64 7.68
N ASP A 34 2.70 -14.43 8.92
CA ASP A 34 2.35 -15.32 10.02
C ASP A 34 0.89 -15.09 10.46
N VAL A 35 0.01 -15.90 9.93
CA VAL A 35 -1.44 -15.91 10.18
C VAL A 35 -1.87 -17.00 11.16
N SER A 36 -0.95 -17.52 11.95
CA SER A 36 -1.19 -18.62 12.90
C SER A 36 -2.09 -18.23 14.09
N ASP A 37 -2.26 -16.94 14.35
CA ASP A 37 -3.11 -16.40 15.42
C ASP A 37 -4.10 -15.36 14.86
N HIS A 38 -5.38 -15.52 15.16
CA HIS A 38 -6.47 -14.65 14.70
C HIS A 38 -6.76 -13.46 15.64
N ALA A 39 -6.07 -13.35 16.76
CA ALA A 39 -6.25 -12.28 17.73
C ALA A 39 -5.10 -11.25 17.71
N VAL A 40 -4.29 -11.23 16.65
CA VAL A 40 -3.12 -10.34 16.56
C VAL A 40 -3.57 -8.88 16.61
N VAL A 41 -4.49 -8.48 15.73
CA VAL A 41 -4.98 -7.09 15.70
C VAL A 41 -5.59 -6.70 17.05
N LYS A 42 -6.47 -7.53 17.61
CA LYS A 42 -7.04 -7.28 18.93
C LYS A 42 -5.98 -7.09 20.01
N SER A 43 -4.89 -7.86 19.96
CA SER A 43 -3.84 -7.80 20.99
C SER A 43 -3.04 -6.49 21.00
N ILE A 44 -3.07 -5.71 19.91
CA ILE A 44 -2.32 -4.46 19.77
C ILE A 44 -3.21 -3.21 19.85
N LEU A 45 -4.52 -3.37 19.91
CA LEU A 45 -5.44 -2.26 20.16
C LEU A 45 -5.39 -1.86 21.65
N PRO A 46 -5.94 -0.71 22.06
CA PRO A 46 -6.01 -0.31 23.47
C PRO A 46 -6.51 -1.44 24.36
N GLU A 47 -5.90 -1.61 25.52
CA GLU A 47 -6.12 -2.70 26.48
C GLU A 47 -5.60 -4.09 26.03
N GLY A 48 -5.08 -4.23 24.82
CA GLY A 48 -4.46 -5.45 24.33
C GLY A 48 -3.08 -5.71 24.94
N GLU A 49 -2.72 -6.98 25.12
CA GLU A 49 -1.46 -7.42 25.75
C GLU A 49 -0.18 -6.94 25.04
N ASN A 50 -0.27 -6.63 23.75
CA ASN A 50 0.84 -6.17 22.93
C ASN A 50 0.73 -4.67 22.56
N TYR A 51 -0.20 -3.91 23.16
CA TYR A 51 -0.43 -2.51 22.87
C TYR A 51 0.85 -1.65 23.00
N GLU A 52 1.49 -1.67 24.16
CA GLU A 52 2.70 -0.90 24.43
C GLU A 52 3.87 -1.27 23.49
N LYS A 53 4.01 -2.54 23.20
CA LYS A 53 4.99 -3.04 22.22
C LYS A 53 4.73 -2.43 20.85
N PHE A 54 3.47 -2.41 20.42
CA PHE A 54 3.09 -1.88 19.13
C PHE A 54 3.22 -0.36 19.06
N GLN A 55 2.87 0.36 20.14
CA GLN A 55 3.12 1.79 20.26
C GLN A 55 4.61 2.12 20.07
N SER A 56 5.51 1.31 20.62
CA SER A 56 6.96 1.47 20.42
C SER A 56 7.38 1.32 18.95
N TRP A 57 6.66 0.48 18.18
CA TRP A 57 6.92 0.32 16.74
C TRP A 57 6.40 1.52 15.94
N LEU A 58 5.23 2.03 16.28
CA LEU A 58 4.72 3.28 15.69
C LEU A 58 5.67 4.45 15.96
N GLY A 59 6.26 4.53 17.15
CA GLY A 59 7.32 5.49 17.48
C GLY A 59 8.51 5.41 16.53
N LYS A 60 8.98 4.21 16.21
CA LYS A 60 10.08 4.00 15.24
C LYS A 60 9.70 4.42 13.82
N VAL A 61 8.46 4.16 13.40
CA VAL A 61 7.95 4.62 12.09
C VAL A 61 7.88 6.14 12.07
N ASN A 62 7.35 6.74 13.12
CA ASN A 62 7.29 8.19 13.29
C ASN A 62 8.68 8.84 13.20
N ASP A 63 9.64 8.36 13.99
CA ASP A 63 11.01 8.85 13.99
C ASP A 63 11.68 8.73 12.61
N PHE A 64 11.41 7.63 11.91
CA PHE A 64 11.89 7.43 10.55
C PHE A 64 11.31 8.49 9.61
N ILE A 65 10.00 8.71 9.62
CA ILE A 65 9.34 9.71 8.76
C ILE A 65 9.85 11.11 9.08
N LEU A 66 9.92 11.50 10.35
CA LEU A 66 10.45 12.80 10.79
C LEU A 66 11.91 13.03 10.39
N SER A 67 12.67 11.94 10.22
CA SER A 67 14.06 12.00 9.78
C SER A 67 14.22 12.25 8.28
N LEU A 68 13.14 12.16 7.48
CA LEU A 68 13.16 12.38 6.04
C LEU A 68 13.18 13.88 5.74
N LYS A 69 14.38 14.40 5.57
CA LYS A 69 14.61 15.82 5.27
C LYS A 69 15.72 15.96 4.24
N THR A 70 15.64 16.99 3.44
CA THR A 70 16.73 17.44 2.58
C THR A 70 17.86 18.04 3.40
N SER A 71 18.98 18.37 2.78
CA SER A 71 20.14 18.96 3.47
C SER A 71 19.88 20.35 4.04
N ASP A 72 18.90 21.09 3.52
CA ASP A 72 18.45 22.39 4.03
C ASP A 72 17.35 22.29 5.08
N GLY A 73 16.95 21.05 5.46
CA GLY A 73 15.94 20.81 6.48
C GLY A 73 14.50 20.74 5.97
N THR A 74 14.26 20.86 4.65
CA THR A 74 12.93 20.73 4.07
C THR A 74 12.39 19.32 4.31
N LYS A 75 11.20 19.21 4.89
CA LYS A 75 10.52 17.93 5.14
C LYS A 75 10.15 17.26 3.82
N ILE A 76 10.42 15.97 3.72
CA ILE A 76 10.10 15.16 2.55
C ILE A 76 8.78 14.43 2.79
N PRO A 77 7.74 14.70 2.01
CA PRO A 77 6.48 13.97 2.13
C PRO A 77 6.61 12.56 1.59
N VAL A 78 5.88 11.63 2.21
CA VAL A 78 5.80 10.24 1.77
C VAL A 78 4.34 9.81 1.67
N LEU A 79 4.06 8.96 0.71
CA LEU A 79 2.79 8.27 0.59
C LEU A 79 2.89 7.01 1.46
N PHE A 80 2.22 7.01 2.59
CA PHE A 80 2.27 5.90 3.55
C PHE A 80 1.08 4.97 3.33
N ARG A 81 1.38 3.71 3.05
CA ARG A 81 0.40 2.67 2.71
C ARG A 81 0.54 1.47 3.66
N PRO A 82 0.14 1.62 4.93
CA PRO A 82 0.08 0.49 5.87
C PRO A 82 -1.17 -0.35 5.61
N TRP A 83 -1.21 -1.55 6.17
CA TRP A 83 -2.40 -2.43 6.23
C TRP A 83 -3.05 -2.71 4.88
N HIS A 84 -2.27 -2.68 3.82
CA HIS A 84 -2.71 -2.93 2.45
C HIS A 84 -3.12 -4.40 2.24
N GLU A 85 -3.79 -4.67 1.12
CA GLU A 85 -4.24 -6.00 0.73
C GLU A 85 -5.08 -6.73 1.80
N HIS A 86 -5.76 -5.96 2.63
CA HIS A 86 -6.53 -6.45 3.79
C HIS A 86 -7.76 -7.28 3.43
N THR A 87 -8.19 -7.24 2.16
CA THR A 87 -9.29 -8.07 1.63
C THR A 87 -8.86 -9.53 1.42
N GLY A 88 -7.55 -9.80 1.38
CA GLY A 88 -6.97 -11.12 1.48
C GLY A 88 -6.78 -11.57 2.92
N SER A 89 -6.30 -12.81 3.11
CA SER A 89 -6.03 -13.40 4.43
C SER A 89 -4.60 -13.92 4.55
N TRP A 90 -3.67 -13.36 3.77
CA TRP A 90 -2.26 -13.73 3.80
C TRP A 90 -1.40 -12.85 4.71
N PHE A 91 -1.93 -11.74 5.20
CA PHE A 91 -1.31 -10.92 6.23
C PHE A 91 -2.08 -11.03 7.54
N TRP A 92 -1.41 -10.90 8.70
CA TRP A 92 -2.05 -11.00 10.01
C TRP A 92 -3.12 -9.93 10.28
N TRP A 93 -3.22 -8.88 9.46
CA TRP A 93 -4.30 -7.87 9.46
C TRP A 93 -5.39 -8.13 8.42
N GLY A 94 -5.36 -9.29 7.76
CA GLY A 94 -6.26 -9.65 6.67
C GLY A 94 -7.69 -9.91 7.11
N GLN A 95 -8.57 -10.06 6.10
CA GLN A 95 -10.03 -10.11 6.30
C GLN A 95 -10.50 -11.16 7.27
N ASN A 96 -9.94 -12.38 7.25
CA ASN A 96 -10.35 -13.47 8.12
C ASN A 96 -9.56 -13.53 9.44
N LEU A 97 -8.63 -12.59 9.67
CA LEU A 97 -7.72 -12.57 10.82
C LEU A 97 -8.13 -11.53 11.87
N CYS A 98 -9.02 -10.62 11.52
CA CYS A 98 -9.58 -9.63 12.43
C CYS A 98 -10.93 -9.14 11.92
N THR A 99 -11.74 -8.61 12.81
CA THR A 99 -13.04 -8.01 12.45
C THR A 99 -12.87 -6.71 11.68
N THR A 100 -13.93 -6.28 11.01
CA THR A 100 -13.98 -4.97 10.34
C THR A 100 -13.69 -3.82 11.31
N ASP A 101 -14.24 -3.86 12.51
CA ASP A 101 -14.05 -2.80 13.52
C ASP A 101 -12.62 -2.81 14.06
N GLU A 102 -12.02 -3.97 14.32
CA GLU A 102 -10.62 -4.08 14.72
C GLU A 102 -9.67 -3.54 13.65
N TYR A 103 -9.93 -3.81 12.38
CA TYR A 103 -9.11 -3.27 11.28
C TYR A 103 -9.24 -1.75 11.16
N LYS A 104 -10.45 -1.20 11.25
CA LYS A 104 -10.68 0.26 11.26
C LYS A 104 -10.00 0.92 12.47
N ALA A 105 -10.09 0.29 13.64
CA ALA A 105 -9.42 0.76 14.85
C ALA A 105 -7.89 0.73 14.71
N LEU A 106 -7.32 -0.29 14.08
CA LEU A 106 -5.88 -0.37 13.76
C LEU A 106 -5.44 0.80 12.88
N TRP A 107 -6.19 1.12 11.83
CA TRP A 107 -5.94 2.26 10.97
C TRP A 107 -5.98 3.58 11.75
N ARG A 108 -7.06 3.81 12.50
CA ARG A 108 -7.23 5.01 13.30
C ARG A 108 -6.09 5.18 14.30
N MET A 109 -5.82 4.16 15.10
CA MET A 109 -4.72 4.18 16.07
C MET A 109 -3.38 4.51 15.41
N THR A 110 -3.09 3.93 14.24
CA THR A 110 -1.84 4.19 13.51
C THR A 110 -1.73 5.65 13.08
N ALA A 111 -2.78 6.19 12.45
CA ALA A 111 -2.75 7.56 11.95
C ALA A 111 -2.80 8.59 13.07
N ASP A 112 -3.64 8.38 14.09
CA ASP A 112 -3.74 9.27 15.26
C ASP A 112 -2.39 9.35 15.98
N TYR A 113 -1.70 8.22 16.15
CA TYR A 113 -0.36 8.21 16.72
C TYR A 113 0.62 9.05 15.91
N LEU A 114 0.75 8.80 14.61
CA LEU A 114 1.70 9.49 13.74
C LEU A 114 1.39 10.99 13.64
N ASN A 115 0.13 11.36 13.55
CA ASN A 115 -0.32 12.74 13.49
C ASN A 115 -0.04 13.49 14.80
N ALA A 116 -0.33 12.86 15.94
CA ALA A 116 -0.07 13.45 17.27
C ALA A 116 1.42 13.62 17.58
N HIS A 117 2.29 12.82 16.96
CA HIS A 117 3.74 12.86 17.18
C HIS A 117 4.51 13.63 16.09
N GLY A 118 3.83 14.47 15.31
CA GLY A 118 4.44 15.48 14.44
C GLY A 118 4.70 15.06 12.99
N ALA A 119 4.25 13.89 12.57
CA ALA A 119 4.41 13.43 11.18
C ALA A 119 3.26 13.86 10.24
N ALA A 120 2.21 14.50 10.75
CA ALA A 120 0.99 14.82 10.00
C ALA A 120 1.23 15.57 8.68
N ASP A 121 2.18 16.49 8.64
CA ASP A 121 2.51 17.29 7.45
C ASP A 121 3.52 16.62 6.50
N GLN A 122 3.91 15.37 6.78
CA GLN A 122 4.80 14.57 5.94
C GLN A 122 4.14 13.30 5.40
N ILE A 123 2.89 13.03 5.76
CA ILE A 123 2.22 11.79 5.36
C ILE A 123 1.03 12.10 4.46
N VAL A 124 0.97 11.39 3.34
CA VAL A 124 -0.22 11.21 2.50
C VAL A 124 -0.67 9.77 2.72
N TYR A 125 -1.85 9.56 3.29
CA TYR A 125 -2.34 8.22 3.62
C TYR A 125 -3.01 7.54 2.42
N ALA A 126 -2.53 6.34 2.06
CA ALA A 126 -3.08 5.53 0.99
C ALA A 126 -3.73 4.25 1.55
N TYR A 127 -5.00 4.05 1.23
CA TYR A 127 -5.73 2.84 1.50
C TYR A 127 -5.82 1.99 0.24
N SER A 128 -5.52 0.70 0.32
CA SER A 128 -5.61 -0.21 -0.82
C SER A 128 -6.11 -1.60 -0.44
N THR A 129 -6.95 -2.15 -1.30
CA THR A 129 -7.42 -3.52 -1.23
C THR A 129 -6.45 -4.47 -1.94
N GLY A 130 -6.41 -5.75 -1.56
CA GLY A 130 -5.56 -6.76 -2.21
C GLY A 130 -6.27 -7.54 -3.31
N THR A 131 -7.58 -7.49 -3.33
CA THR A 131 -8.41 -8.04 -4.39
C THR A 131 -9.23 -6.90 -4.99
N GLU A 132 -9.56 -7.04 -6.26
CA GLU A 132 -10.33 -6.05 -6.97
C GLU A 132 -11.68 -5.81 -6.25
N PRO A 133 -12.01 -4.57 -5.92
CA PRO A 133 -13.30 -4.25 -5.33
C PRO A 133 -14.41 -4.54 -6.34
N ARG A 134 -15.47 -5.21 -5.91
CA ARG A 134 -16.61 -5.56 -6.77
C ARG A 134 -17.58 -4.39 -6.93
N ASP A 135 -17.72 -3.60 -5.89
CA ASP A 135 -18.61 -2.46 -5.80
C ASP A 135 -18.15 -1.51 -4.67
N GLN A 136 -18.81 -0.37 -4.53
CA GLN A 136 -18.47 0.61 -3.50
C GLN A 136 -18.67 0.06 -2.08
N ALA A 137 -19.69 -0.75 -1.86
CA ALA A 137 -19.96 -1.30 -0.53
C ALA A 137 -18.83 -2.23 -0.07
N SER A 138 -18.36 -3.12 -0.95
CA SER A 138 -17.24 -4.02 -0.65
C SER A 138 -15.91 -3.27 -0.47
N TYR A 139 -15.68 -2.20 -1.24
CA TYR A 139 -14.48 -1.36 -1.06
C TYR A 139 -14.50 -0.62 0.28
N LEU A 140 -15.66 -0.09 0.67
CA LEU A 140 -15.83 0.73 1.89
C LEU A 140 -16.07 -0.09 3.15
N GLU A 141 -16.28 -1.39 3.06
CA GLU A 141 -16.59 -2.24 4.23
C GLU A 141 -15.57 -2.04 5.36
N ARG A 142 -14.30 -2.07 5.03
CA ARG A 142 -13.20 -1.93 6.01
C ARG A 142 -12.51 -0.55 5.94
N TYR A 143 -13.08 0.38 5.20
CA TYR A 143 -12.52 1.71 5.00
C TYR A 143 -12.52 2.55 6.28
N PRO A 144 -11.37 3.13 6.70
CA PRO A 144 -11.27 3.81 8.00
C PRO A 144 -11.91 5.20 8.04
N GLY A 145 -12.23 5.76 6.88
CA GLY A 145 -12.93 7.05 6.78
C GLY A 145 -12.29 8.05 5.82
N HIS A 146 -13.13 8.91 5.25
CA HIS A 146 -12.71 9.94 4.29
C HIS A 146 -11.89 11.08 4.93
N ASP A 147 -12.03 11.29 6.22
CA ASP A 147 -11.26 12.27 7.00
C ASP A 147 -9.80 11.87 7.16
N LEU A 148 -9.50 10.60 7.00
CA LEU A 148 -8.17 10.03 7.19
C LEU A 148 -7.43 9.74 5.89
N ILE A 149 -8.10 9.21 4.89
CA ILE A 149 -7.46 8.70 3.67
C ILE A 149 -7.43 9.76 2.57
N ASP A 150 -6.27 9.91 1.93
CA ASP A 150 -6.03 10.84 0.82
C ASP A 150 -6.10 10.13 -0.53
N VAL A 151 -5.57 8.91 -0.60
CA VAL A 151 -5.45 8.11 -1.82
C VAL A 151 -6.22 6.81 -1.70
N LEU A 152 -7.09 6.55 -2.66
CA LEU A 152 -7.81 5.30 -2.82
C LEU A 152 -7.08 4.45 -3.86
N GLY A 153 -6.74 3.23 -3.50
CA GLY A 153 -6.00 2.32 -4.37
C GLY A 153 -6.49 0.88 -4.30
N PHE A 154 -5.95 0.08 -5.16
CA PHE A 154 -6.07 -1.37 -5.12
C PHE A 154 -4.85 -2.02 -5.77
N ASP A 155 -4.61 -3.29 -5.43
CA ASP A 155 -3.52 -4.09 -5.94
C ASP A 155 -4.09 -5.19 -6.84
N ALA A 156 -3.73 -5.18 -8.13
CA ALA A 156 -4.23 -6.13 -9.11
C ALA A 156 -3.12 -6.60 -10.06
N TYR A 157 -2.95 -7.90 -10.17
CA TYR A 157 -1.92 -8.53 -10.99
C TYR A 157 -2.54 -9.36 -12.12
N GLN A 158 -2.00 -9.21 -13.33
CA GLN A 158 -2.33 -10.16 -14.37
C GLN A 158 -1.67 -11.50 -14.03
N ARG A 159 -2.49 -12.54 -13.97
CA ARG A 159 -2.04 -13.94 -13.88
C ARG A 159 -1.98 -14.51 -15.30
N GLU A 160 -2.89 -15.39 -15.66
CA GLU A 160 -2.92 -16.03 -16.98
C GLU A 160 -3.90 -15.34 -17.92
N ASP A 161 -5.12 -15.05 -17.45
CA ASP A 161 -6.23 -14.52 -18.27
C ASP A 161 -6.18 -12.98 -18.37
N LYS A 162 -5.88 -12.49 -19.58
CA LYS A 162 -5.84 -11.05 -19.89
C LYS A 162 -7.22 -10.40 -19.82
N ASP A 163 -8.25 -11.06 -20.35
CA ASP A 163 -9.59 -10.48 -20.42
C ASP A 163 -10.21 -10.36 -19.02
N PHE A 164 -9.94 -11.35 -18.16
CA PHE A 164 -10.30 -11.27 -16.74
C PHE A 164 -9.59 -10.11 -16.05
N PHE A 165 -8.28 -9.94 -16.29
CA PHE A 165 -7.51 -8.84 -15.72
C PHE A 165 -8.07 -7.47 -16.16
N LEU A 166 -8.32 -7.29 -17.47
CA LEU A 166 -8.86 -6.03 -18.00
C LEU A 166 -10.24 -5.71 -17.44
N LYS A 167 -11.11 -6.70 -17.30
CA LYS A 167 -12.45 -6.54 -16.71
C LYS A 167 -12.34 -6.18 -15.22
N SER A 168 -11.48 -6.84 -14.48
CA SER A 168 -11.25 -6.57 -13.06
C SER A 168 -10.70 -5.16 -12.86
N MET A 169 -9.71 -4.74 -13.66
CA MET A 169 -9.16 -3.39 -13.64
C MET A 169 -10.21 -2.33 -13.89
N ASP A 170 -11.05 -2.52 -14.92
CA ASP A 170 -12.12 -1.58 -15.25
C ASP A 170 -13.16 -1.46 -14.12
N THR A 171 -13.56 -2.58 -13.54
CA THR A 171 -14.48 -2.61 -12.39
C THR A 171 -13.87 -1.86 -11.21
N SER A 172 -12.64 -2.18 -10.83
CA SER A 172 -11.97 -1.58 -9.68
C SER A 172 -11.75 -0.08 -9.86
N LEU A 173 -11.25 0.32 -11.03
CA LEU A 173 -11.06 1.75 -11.34
C LEU A 173 -12.37 2.52 -11.34
N SER A 174 -13.45 1.96 -11.91
CA SER A 174 -14.77 2.57 -11.88
C SER A 174 -15.28 2.80 -10.46
N VAL A 175 -15.08 1.82 -9.58
CA VAL A 175 -15.49 1.90 -8.16
C VAL A 175 -14.72 3.00 -7.44
N ILE A 176 -13.38 2.98 -7.49
CA ILE A 176 -12.58 3.98 -6.76
C ILE A 176 -12.68 5.38 -7.38
N ASP A 177 -12.85 5.51 -8.69
CA ASP A 177 -13.09 6.79 -9.36
C ASP A 177 -14.40 7.43 -8.90
N SER A 178 -15.48 6.63 -8.82
CA SER A 178 -16.76 7.10 -8.32
C SER A 178 -16.67 7.59 -6.86
N ILE A 179 -16.00 6.82 -5.98
CA ILE A 179 -15.79 7.22 -4.59
C ILE A 179 -14.88 8.44 -4.51
N GLY A 180 -13.80 8.48 -5.31
CA GLY A 180 -12.85 9.57 -5.36
C GLY A 180 -13.50 10.89 -5.77
N LYS A 181 -14.31 10.89 -6.82
CA LYS A 181 -15.06 12.07 -7.28
C LYS A 181 -16.04 12.58 -6.22
N ALA A 182 -16.76 11.67 -5.57
CA ALA A 182 -17.75 12.04 -4.54
C ALA A 182 -17.11 12.63 -3.28
N ASN A 183 -15.85 12.28 -2.97
CA ASN A 183 -15.18 12.61 -1.72
C ASN A 183 -13.87 13.40 -1.91
N HIS A 184 -13.60 13.89 -3.12
CA HIS A 184 -12.39 14.63 -3.48
C HIS A 184 -11.10 13.88 -3.12
N LYS A 185 -11.04 12.57 -3.46
CA LYS A 185 -9.88 11.72 -3.22
C LYS A 185 -9.15 11.39 -4.51
N ILE A 186 -7.84 11.25 -4.40
CA ILE A 186 -6.97 10.80 -5.48
C ILE A 186 -7.14 9.29 -5.65
N ILE A 187 -7.06 8.80 -6.89
CA ILE A 187 -7.09 7.37 -7.17
C ILE A 187 -5.76 6.89 -7.76
N ALA A 188 -5.38 5.66 -7.44
CA ALA A 188 -4.14 5.05 -7.91
C ALA A 188 -4.25 3.53 -8.08
N ILE A 189 -3.40 2.97 -8.93
CA ILE A 189 -3.12 1.54 -8.96
C ILE A 189 -1.90 1.33 -8.08
N THR A 190 -2.13 0.90 -6.84
CA THR A 190 -1.12 0.87 -5.77
C THR A 190 -0.15 -0.28 -5.90
N GLU A 191 -0.54 -1.37 -6.58
CA GLU A 191 0.36 -2.40 -7.09
C GLU A 191 -0.25 -3.06 -8.33
N THR A 192 0.60 -3.37 -9.32
CA THR A 192 0.21 -4.16 -10.48
C THR A 192 1.43 -4.83 -11.11
N GLY A 193 1.18 -5.69 -12.08
CA GLY A 193 2.23 -6.28 -12.88
C GLY A 193 1.81 -7.59 -13.55
N TYR A 194 2.69 -8.04 -14.45
CA TYR A 194 2.63 -9.36 -15.06
C TYR A 194 3.98 -10.03 -14.84
N GLU A 195 4.03 -11.01 -13.95
CA GLU A 195 5.29 -11.63 -13.51
C GLU A 195 6.05 -12.23 -14.70
N GLY A 196 7.34 -11.90 -14.80
CA GLY A 196 8.19 -12.32 -15.90
C GLY A 196 7.98 -11.54 -17.20
N VAL A 197 7.02 -10.62 -17.25
CA VAL A 197 6.67 -9.82 -18.44
C VAL A 197 6.70 -10.64 -19.74
N PRO A 198 5.93 -11.75 -19.81
CA PRO A 198 5.96 -12.66 -20.96
C PRO A 198 5.42 -12.03 -22.26
N ASP A 199 4.68 -10.93 -22.16
CA ASP A 199 4.23 -10.12 -23.28
C ASP A 199 4.99 -8.78 -23.27
N SER A 200 5.90 -8.58 -24.23
CA SER A 200 6.68 -7.36 -24.37
C SER A 200 5.85 -6.10 -24.64
N THR A 201 4.63 -6.26 -25.09
CA THR A 201 3.66 -5.18 -25.37
C THR A 201 2.70 -4.93 -24.20
N TRP A 202 2.85 -5.64 -23.09
CA TRP A 202 1.95 -5.56 -21.93
C TRP A 202 1.68 -4.14 -21.44
N TRP A 203 2.72 -3.31 -21.42
CA TRP A 203 2.63 -1.92 -20.95
C TRP A 203 1.68 -1.06 -21.79
N THR A 204 1.81 -1.16 -23.11
CA THR A 204 1.07 -0.34 -24.07
C THR A 204 -0.19 -1.02 -24.61
N GLY A 205 -0.19 -2.35 -24.64
CA GLY A 205 -1.29 -3.15 -25.18
C GLY A 205 -2.25 -3.72 -24.13
N THR A 206 -1.92 -3.59 -22.83
CA THR A 206 -2.76 -4.11 -21.74
C THR A 206 -2.94 -3.07 -20.63
N LEU A 207 -1.85 -2.66 -19.96
CA LEU A 207 -1.96 -1.79 -18.79
C LEU A 207 -2.45 -0.39 -19.15
N LEU A 208 -1.85 0.25 -20.15
CA LEU A 208 -2.25 1.61 -20.56
C LEU A 208 -3.72 1.69 -20.98
N PRO A 209 -4.26 0.83 -21.88
CA PRO A 209 -5.68 0.86 -22.22
C PRO A 209 -6.62 0.58 -21.05
N ALA A 210 -6.18 -0.21 -20.05
CA ALA A 210 -6.99 -0.50 -18.87
C ALA A 210 -7.21 0.74 -17.99
N MET A 211 -6.28 1.70 -17.99
CA MET A 211 -6.29 2.83 -17.05
C MET A 211 -6.52 4.20 -17.70
N GLU A 212 -6.25 4.38 -18.99
CA GLU A 212 -6.18 5.70 -19.66
C GLU A 212 -7.46 6.54 -19.56
N LYS A 213 -8.61 5.92 -19.37
CA LYS A 213 -9.90 6.61 -19.23
C LYS A 213 -10.21 7.10 -17.81
N TYR A 214 -9.35 6.76 -16.84
CA TYR A 214 -9.51 7.15 -15.44
C TYR A 214 -8.40 8.12 -15.00
N PRO A 215 -8.67 9.05 -14.07
CA PRO A 215 -7.68 10.02 -13.59
C PRO A 215 -6.71 9.38 -12.57
N VAL A 216 -6.05 8.31 -12.97
CA VAL A 216 -5.08 7.58 -12.12
C VAL A 216 -3.84 8.45 -11.90
N ALA A 217 -3.54 8.78 -10.66
CA ALA A 217 -2.42 9.65 -10.30
C ALA A 217 -1.06 8.95 -10.45
N TYR A 218 -0.98 7.67 -10.13
CA TYR A 218 0.22 6.86 -10.32
C TYR A 218 -0.12 5.38 -10.43
N VAL A 219 0.84 4.65 -10.97
CA VAL A 219 0.85 3.19 -11.01
C VAL A 219 2.15 2.70 -10.40
N LEU A 220 2.08 1.80 -9.43
CA LEU A 220 3.24 1.10 -8.92
C LEU A 220 3.30 -0.28 -9.56
N VAL A 221 4.36 -0.52 -10.31
CA VAL A 221 4.68 -1.85 -10.81
C VAL A 221 5.50 -2.58 -9.75
N TRP A 222 5.06 -3.79 -9.35
CA TRP A 222 5.74 -4.55 -8.33
C TRP A 222 7.20 -4.82 -8.70
N ARG A 223 7.95 -5.29 -7.76
CA ARG A 223 9.41 -5.25 -7.71
C ARG A 223 10.11 -6.29 -8.61
N ASN A 224 11.36 -6.00 -8.93
CA ASN A 224 12.32 -6.99 -9.39
C ASN A 224 13.12 -7.52 -8.20
N ALA A 225 13.03 -8.82 -7.91
CA ALA A 225 13.72 -9.44 -6.80
C ALA A 225 15.13 -9.91 -7.21
N ARG A 226 16.18 -9.41 -6.55
CA ARG A 226 17.55 -9.85 -6.81
C ARG A 226 17.80 -11.30 -6.43
N GLU A 227 17.15 -11.72 -5.35
CA GLU A 227 17.25 -13.04 -4.75
C GLU A 227 16.48 -14.12 -5.50
N LYS A 228 15.62 -13.73 -6.45
CA LYS A 228 14.75 -14.63 -7.21
C LYS A 228 14.62 -14.14 -8.63
N VAL A 229 15.48 -14.63 -9.51
CA VAL A 229 15.62 -14.17 -10.92
C VAL A 229 14.35 -14.30 -11.76
N THR A 230 13.42 -15.18 -11.40
CA THR A 230 12.13 -15.35 -12.06
C THR A 230 11.06 -14.40 -11.57
N HIS A 231 11.30 -13.70 -10.45
CA HIS A 231 10.35 -12.79 -9.83
C HIS A 231 10.67 -11.35 -10.19
N PHE A 232 10.22 -10.94 -11.37
CA PHE A 232 10.38 -9.58 -11.86
C PHE A 232 9.11 -9.14 -12.61
N PHE A 233 8.83 -7.83 -12.56
CA PHE A 233 7.65 -7.19 -13.14
C PHE A 233 8.01 -6.01 -14.03
N GLY A 234 9.27 -5.65 -14.10
CA GLY A 234 9.80 -4.62 -14.98
C GLY A 234 11.12 -5.06 -15.60
N PRO A 235 11.56 -4.44 -16.70
CA PRO A 235 12.83 -4.76 -17.33
C PRO A 235 13.99 -4.64 -16.35
N TYR A 236 14.88 -5.63 -16.32
CA TYR A 236 16.15 -5.50 -15.60
C TYR A 236 17.12 -4.64 -16.42
N PRO A 237 17.84 -3.72 -15.77
CA PRO A 237 18.85 -2.91 -16.47
C PRO A 237 19.90 -3.75 -17.19
N CYS A 238 20.27 -4.90 -16.63
CA CYS A 238 21.25 -5.81 -17.22
C CYS A 238 20.77 -6.49 -18.52
N LEU A 239 19.47 -6.53 -18.79
CA LEU A 239 18.93 -7.07 -20.04
C LEU A 239 18.91 -6.04 -21.18
N LEU A 240 19.18 -4.77 -20.87
CA LEU A 240 19.24 -3.68 -21.85
C LEU A 240 20.64 -3.49 -22.43
N TYR A 241 21.66 -4.17 -21.90
CA TYR A 241 23.08 -3.99 -22.26
C TYR A 241 23.77 -5.32 -22.65
N THR A 242 23.02 -6.39 -22.83
CA THR A 242 23.48 -7.63 -23.45
C THR A 242 22.88 -7.80 -24.81
#